data_af730288ef16aa1d984cbf85242ad073
#
_entry.id   af730288ef16aa1d984cbf85242ad073
#
_cell.length_a   1.000
_cell.length_b   1.000
_cell.length_c   1.000
_cell.angle_alpha   90.00
_cell.angle_beta   90.00
_cell.angle_gamma   90.00
#
_symmetry.space_group_name_H-M   'P 1'
#
loop_
_entity.id
_entity.type
_entity.pdbx_description
1 polymer ?
#
loop_
_entity_poly.entity_id
_entity_poly.type
_entity_poly.pdbx_seq_one_letter_code
_entity_poly.pdbx_strand_id
1 'polypeptide(L)'
;DKFIVYGRGVLHLSVLIETMRREGYELQIGQPQVIIKEIDGVKCEPVEELTIDLPENVSGKAVDFVTLRKGEMLSMEPKGERMVIKFLIPSRGIIGLRNQLLTATAGEAIIHHRFLEFQPFKGEIAGRINGSLISMEQGTAIPYSLDKLQDRGRCFIFPGEDIYTGQVIGENSRSGDIVVNVTKTKKLTNVRAAGSD
;
A
#
# COMPACT_ATOMS: atom_id res chain seq x y z
N ASP A 1 -9.05 -21.14 -4.67
CA ASP A 1 -7.69 -21.55 -5.07
C ASP A 1 -6.74 -20.37 -4.95
N LYS A 2 -5.46 -20.66 -4.70
CA LYS A 2 -4.39 -19.65 -4.59
C LYS A 2 -3.39 -19.86 -5.71
N PHE A 3 -3.09 -18.80 -6.45
CA PHE A 3 -2.13 -18.83 -7.54
C PHE A 3 -0.98 -17.85 -7.25
N ILE A 4 0.23 -18.21 -7.66
CA ILE A 4 1.39 -17.32 -7.63
C ILE A 4 1.67 -16.92 -9.07
N VAL A 5 1.71 -15.61 -9.31
CA VAL A 5 1.95 -15.04 -10.64
C VAL A 5 3.25 -14.25 -10.62
N TYR A 6 4.09 -14.47 -11.63
CA TYR A 6 5.36 -13.79 -11.80
C TYR A 6 5.26 -12.75 -12.92
N GLY A 7 5.76 -11.56 -12.68
CA GLY A 7 5.79 -10.46 -13.64
C GLY A 7 7.11 -9.70 -13.62
N ARG A 8 7.37 -8.94 -14.67
CA ARG A 8 8.58 -8.09 -14.78
C ARG A 8 8.59 -6.95 -13.76
N GLY A 9 7.43 -6.59 -13.21
CA GLY A 9 7.27 -5.53 -12.24
C GLY A 9 5.80 -5.28 -11.93
N VAL A 10 5.53 -4.35 -11.03
CA VAL A 10 4.16 -4.04 -10.54
C VAL A 10 3.23 -3.63 -11.69
N LEU A 11 3.70 -2.81 -12.63
CA LEU A 11 2.87 -2.39 -13.78
C LEU A 11 2.42 -3.58 -14.63
N HIS A 12 3.31 -4.52 -14.91
CA HIS A 12 2.98 -5.72 -15.69
C HIS A 12 1.92 -6.58 -15.01
N LEU A 13 2.04 -6.75 -13.68
CA LEU A 13 1.05 -7.46 -12.88
C LEU A 13 -0.28 -6.69 -12.80
N SER A 14 -0.24 -5.36 -12.72
CA SER A 14 -1.45 -4.52 -12.69
C SER A 14 -2.25 -4.62 -13.99
N VAL A 15 -1.59 -4.71 -15.15
CA VAL A 15 -2.26 -4.91 -16.43
C VAL A 15 -2.99 -6.26 -16.47
N LEU A 16 -2.35 -7.33 -15.99
CA LEU A 16 -2.98 -8.65 -15.90
C LEU A 16 -4.23 -8.60 -15.00
N ILE A 17 -4.10 -8.03 -13.82
CA ILE A 17 -5.17 -7.91 -12.83
C ILE A 17 -6.36 -7.13 -13.42
N GLU A 18 -6.09 -6.00 -14.06
CA GLU A 18 -7.14 -5.18 -14.68
C GLU A 18 -7.82 -5.91 -15.84
N THR A 19 -7.08 -6.67 -16.62
CA THR A 19 -7.66 -7.51 -17.68
C THR A 19 -8.61 -8.56 -17.11
N MET A 20 -8.19 -9.25 -16.04
CA MET A 20 -9.04 -10.23 -15.35
C MET A 20 -10.31 -9.60 -14.80
N ARG A 21 -10.22 -8.41 -14.17
CA ARG A 21 -11.40 -7.67 -13.69
C ARG A 21 -12.36 -7.35 -14.80
N ARG A 22 -11.88 -6.89 -15.95
CA ARG A 22 -12.71 -6.57 -17.12
C ARG A 22 -13.40 -7.80 -17.71
N GLU A 23 -12.80 -8.96 -17.57
CA GLU A 23 -13.39 -10.25 -17.97
C GLU A 23 -14.39 -10.80 -16.94
N GLY A 24 -14.61 -10.09 -15.82
CA GLY A 24 -15.59 -10.43 -14.79
C GLY A 24 -15.08 -11.38 -13.69
N TYR A 25 -13.76 -11.58 -13.59
CA TYR A 25 -13.21 -12.39 -12.50
C TYR A 25 -13.14 -11.57 -11.20
N GLU A 26 -13.66 -12.15 -10.13
CA GLU A 26 -13.45 -11.67 -8.77
C GLU A 26 -12.17 -12.29 -8.21
N LEU A 27 -11.24 -11.46 -7.74
CA LEU A 27 -9.96 -11.93 -7.22
C LEU A 27 -9.49 -11.08 -6.04
N GLN A 28 -8.82 -11.74 -5.11
CA GLN A 28 -8.12 -11.11 -4.02
C GLN A 28 -6.62 -11.09 -4.33
N ILE A 29 -6.00 -9.92 -4.25
CA ILE A 29 -4.60 -9.72 -4.57
C ILE A 29 -3.80 -9.62 -3.28
N GLY A 30 -2.80 -10.49 -3.14
CA GLY A 30 -1.81 -10.39 -2.06
C GLY A 30 -0.79 -9.28 -2.33
N GLN A 31 0.02 -8.98 -1.32
CA GLN A 31 1.12 -8.04 -1.50
C GLN A 31 2.14 -8.58 -2.52
N PRO A 32 2.62 -7.73 -3.45
CA PRO A 32 3.68 -8.13 -4.36
C PRO A 32 4.96 -8.43 -3.58
N GLN A 33 5.64 -9.50 -3.95
CA GLN A 33 6.90 -9.92 -3.35
C GLN A 33 7.99 -9.90 -4.40
N VAL A 34 9.19 -9.51 -4.03
CA VAL A 34 10.37 -9.62 -4.90
C VAL A 34 10.92 -11.05 -4.85
N ILE A 35 11.55 -11.47 -5.96
CA ILE A 35 12.17 -12.79 -6.05
C ILE A 35 13.47 -12.76 -5.22
N ILE A 36 13.54 -13.57 -4.19
CA ILE A 36 14.74 -13.79 -3.39
C ILE A 36 15.51 -14.97 -4.00
N LYS A 37 16.82 -14.86 -4.10
CA LYS A 37 17.72 -15.92 -4.57
C LYS A 37 18.70 -16.31 -3.49
N GLU A 38 19.13 -17.55 -3.52
CA GLU A 38 20.31 -18.00 -2.76
C GLU A 38 21.51 -18.02 -3.70
N ILE A 39 22.55 -17.27 -3.34
CA ILE A 39 23.80 -17.16 -4.10
C ILE A 39 24.92 -17.50 -3.14
N ASP A 40 25.69 -18.56 -3.44
CA ASP A 40 26.78 -19.07 -2.61
C ASP A 40 26.37 -19.30 -1.13
N GLY A 41 25.15 -19.84 -0.91
CA GLY A 41 24.61 -20.09 0.42
C GLY A 41 24.10 -18.86 1.16
N VAL A 42 24.12 -17.68 0.52
CA VAL A 42 23.65 -16.42 1.10
C VAL A 42 22.31 -16.03 0.48
N LYS A 43 21.33 -15.71 1.32
CA LYS A 43 20.04 -15.16 0.90
C LYS A 43 20.27 -13.76 0.30
N CYS A 44 19.98 -13.59 -0.98
CA CYS A 44 20.17 -12.34 -1.71
C CYS A 44 18.85 -11.80 -2.26
N GLU A 45 18.74 -10.47 -2.29
CA GLU A 45 17.61 -9.73 -2.84
C GLU A 45 18.04 -8.80 -3.97
N PRO A 46 17.14 -8.48 -4.93
CA PRO A 46 17.45 -7.54 -5.98
C PRO A 46 17.58 -6.14 -5.41
N VAL A 47 18.61 -5.42 -5.83
CA VAL A 47 18.91 -4.03 -5.47
C VAL A 47 18.86 -3.16 -6.72
N GLU A 48 18.29 -1.98 -6.57
CA GLU A 48 18.14 -1.01 -7.64
C GLU A 48 18.86 0.30 -7.31
N GLU A 49 19.36 0.95 -8.35
CA GLU A 49 19.77 2.35 -8.28
C GLU A 49 18.52 3.21 -8.46
N LEU A 50 18.22 4.01 -7.46
CA LEU A 50 17.08 4.92 -7.43
C LEU A 50 17.60 6.36 -7.55
N THR A 51 17.10 7.13 -8.51
CA THR A 51 17.37 8.55 -8.66
C THR A 51 16.07 9.32 -8.42
N ILE A 52 16.12 10.28 -7.51
CA ILE A 52 15.00 11.17 -7.18
C ILE A 52 15.43 12.61 -7.47
N ASP A 53 14.68 13.30 -8.32
CA ASP A 53 14.80 14.74 -8.56
C ASP A 53 13.55 15.42 -7.99
N LEU A 54 13.72 16.33 -7.02
CA LEU A 54 12.63 16.93 -6.26
C LEU A 54 13.00 18.33 -5.74
N PRO A 55 12.01 19.16 -5.31
CA PRO A 55 12.29 20.45 -4.68
C PRO A 55 13.15 20.31 -3.43
N GLU A 56 14.12 21.20 -3.24
CA GLU A 56 15.11 21.15 -2.15
C GLU A 56 14.45 21.08 -0.76
N ASN A 57 13.39 21.85 -0.55
CA ASN A 57 12.68 21.94 0.73
C ASN A 57 12.04 20.63 1.24
N VAL A 58 11.86 19.64 0.37
CA VAL A 58 11.32 18.30 0.71
C VAL A 58 12.34 17.18 0.65
N SER A 59 13.61 17.51 0.37
CA SER A 59 14.71 16.55 0.22
C SER A 59 14.91 15.69 1.48
N GLY A 60 14.84 16.29 2.67
CA GLY A 60 14.96 15.57 3.94
C GLY A 60 13.91 14.48 4.11
N LYS A 61 12.62 14.76 3.80
CA LYS A 61 11.56 13.74 3.85
C LYS A 61 11.81 12.58 2.87
N ALA A 62 12.34 12.87 1.69
CA ALA A 62 12.67 11.84 0.72
C ALA A 62 13.80 10.92 1.23
N VAL A 63 14.82 11.49 1.84
CA VAL A 63 15.90 10.72 2.48
C VAL A 63 15.35 9.82 3.57
N ASP A 64 14.49 10.34 4.46
CA ASP A 64 13.85 9.55 5.53
C ASP A 64 13.04 8.38 4.96
N PHE A 65 12.21 8.61 3.94
CA PHE A 65 11.40 7.56 3.32
C PHE A 65 12.25 6.44 2.72
N VAL A 66 13.36 6.78 2.08
CA VAL A 66 14.25 5.81 1.45
C VAL A 66 15.07 5.06 2.50
N THR A 67 15.57 5.75 3.52
CA THR A 67 16.37 5.15 4.61
C THR A 67 15.55 4.16 5.42
N LEU A 68 14.29 4.48 5.77
CA LEU A 68 13.37 3.55 6.45
C LEU A 68 13.13 2.28 5.63
N ARG A 69 13.33 2.32 4.31
CA ARG A 69 13.20 1.21 3.38
C ARG A 69 14.53 0.52 3.04
N LYS A 70 15.55 0.71 3.89
CA LYS A 70 16.89 0.16 3.73
C LYS A 70 17.65 0.67 2.49
N GLY A 71 17.27 1.85 1.99
CA GLY A 71 18.02 2.55 0.96
C GLY A 71 19.26 3.23 1.55
N GLU A 72 20.35 3.19 0.79
CA GLU A 72 21.65 3.81 1.11
C GLU A 72 21.89 4.96 0.13
N MET A 73 22.15 6.16 0.65
CA MET A 73 22.41 7.32 -0.20
C MET A 73 23.79 7.24 -0.83
N LEU A 74 23.86 7.39 -2.15
CA LEU A 74 25.11 7.43 -2.92
C LEU A 74 25.59 8.86 -3.15
N SER A 75 24.69 9.75 -3.56
CA SER A 75 25.00 11.17 -3.80
C SER A 75 23.77 12.04 -3.59
N MET A 76 24.04 13.32 -3.31
CA MET A 76 23.03 14.37 -3.20
C MET A 76 23.61 15.65 -3.82
N GLU A 77 23.01 16.10 -4.90
CA GLU A 77 23.54 17.20 -5.71
C GLU A 77 22.47 18.27 -5.93
N PRO A 78 22.76 19.54 -5.61
CA PRO A 78 21.84 20.64 -5.90
C PRO A 78 21.80 20.92 -7.40
N LYS A 79 20.60 21.19 -7.92
CA LYS A 79 20.34 21.57 -9.31
C LYS A 79 19.36 22.74 -9.36
N GLY A 80 19.88 23.96 -9.16
CA GLY A 80 19.05 25.15 -8.98
C GLY A 80 18.24 25.07 -7.69
N GLU A 81 16.91 25.17 -7.79
CA GLU A 81 15.98 25.04 -6.66
C GLU A 81 15.56 23.57 -6.37
N ARG A 82 16.19 22.66 -7.07
CA ARG A 82 15.91 21.23 -6.95
C ARG A 82 17.12 20.47 -6.42
N MET A 83 16.85 19.28 -5.91
CA MET A 83 17.87 18.35 -5.43
C MET A 83 17.77 17.05 -6.20
N VAL A 84 18.89 16.55 -6.69
CA VAL A 84 19.01 15.21 -7.30
C VAL A 84 19.70 14.30 -6.32
N ILE A 85 19.02 13.24 -5.89
CA ILE A 85 19.53 12.29 -4.89
C ILE A 85 19.56 10.90 -5.51
N LYS A 86 20.69 10.21 -5.36
CA LYS A 86 20.86 8.82 -5.79
C LYS A 86 20.98 7.89 -4.60
N PHE A 87 20.34 6.75 -4.70
CA PHE A 87 20.34 5.71 -3.66
C PHE A 87 20.56 4.32 -4.26
N LEU A 88 21.11 3.42 -3.45
CA LEU A 88 20.94 1.97 -3.61
C LEU A 88 19.81 1.52 -2.69
N ILE A 89 18.80 0.87 -3.25
CA ILE A 89 17.63 0.44 -2.48
C ILE A 89 17.20 -0.98 -2.87
N PRO A 90 16.83 -1.86 -1.93
CA PRO A 90 16.19 -3.12 -2.27
C PRO A 90 14.91 -2.90 -3.09
N SER A 91 14.70 -3.68 -4.16
CA SER A 91 13.51 -3.53 -5.03
C SER A 91 12.19 -3.56 -4.25
N ARG A 92 12.11 -4.35 -3.16
CA ARG A 92 10.94 -4.35 -2.25
C ARG A 92 10.72 -3.00 -1.56
N GLY A 93 11.77 -2.19 -1.37
CA GLY A 93 11.68 -0.85 -0.79
C GLY A 93 11.06 0.18 -1.74
N ILE A 94 11.09 -0.06 -3.04
CA ILE A 94 10.49 0.83 -4.06
C ILE A 94 8.96 0.69 -4.10
N ILE A 95 8.44 -0.48 -3.69
CA ILE A 95 7.00 -0.74 -3.69
C ILE A 95 6.28 0.28 -2.79
N GLY A 96 5.39 1.09 -3.37
CA GLY A 96 4.65 2.15 -2.70
C GLY A 96 5.44 3.45 -2.42
N LEU A 97 6.78 3.45 -2.57
CA LEU A 97 7.62 4.65 -2.35
C LEU A 97 7.27 5.78 -3.31
N ARG A 98 7.00 5.47 -4.59
CA ARG A 98 6.62 6.46 -5.59
C ARG A 98 5.43 7.31 -5.15
N ASN A 99 4.37 6.69 -4.66
CA ASN A 99 3.17 7.41 -4.22
C ASN A 99 3.45 8.28 -2.99
N GLN A 100 4.26 7.81 -2.05
CA GLN A 100 4.66 8.63 -0.90
C GLN A 100 5.46 9.87 -1.32
N LEU A 101 6.43 9.71 -2.23
CA LEU A 101 7.22 10.82 -2.74
C LEU A 101 6.35 11.82 -3.51
N LEU A 102 5.47 11.34 -4.39
CA LEU A 102 4.54 12.22 -5.12
C LEU A 102 3.61 12.98 -4.17
N THR A 103 3.08 12.34 -3.15
CA THR A 103 2.24 13.00 -2.14
C THR A 103 3.03 14.05 -1.36
N ALA A 104 4.26 13.72 -0.93
CA ALA A 104 5.10 14.64 -0.15
C ALA A 104 5.56 15.86 -0.95
N THR A 105 5.65 15.75 -2.28
CA THR A 105 6.12 16.79 -3.19
C THR A 105 5.00 17.43 -4.01
N ALA A 106 3.73 17.19 -3.66
CA ALA A 106 2.57 17.65 -4.44
C ALA A 106 2.64 17.26 -5.94
N GLY A 107 3.24 16.09 -6.24
CA GLY A 107 3.40 15.59 -7.62
C GLY A 107 4.70 15.99 -8.32
N GLU A 108 5.54 16.83 -7.71
CA GLU A 108 6.72 17.39 -8.36
C GLU A 108 7.94 16.46 -8.42
N ALA A 109 7.95 15.35 -7.68
CA ALA A 109 9.07 14.41 -7.69
C ALA A 109 9.16 13.67 -9.03
N ILE A 110 10.37 13.64 -9.60
CA ILE A 110 10.73 12.81 -10.74
C ILE A 110 11.54 11.64 -10.21
N ILE A 111 11.09 10.42 -10.53
CA ILE A 111 11.63 9.21 -9.92
C ILE A 111 11.99 8.23 -11.02
N HIS A 112 13.27 7.85 -11.06
CA HIS A 112 13.79 6.81 -11.92
C HIS A 112 14.46 5.73 -11.09
N HIS A 113 14.31 4.48 -11.50
CA HIS A 113 15.01 3.37 -10.88
C HIS A 113 15.39 2.34 -11.93
N ARG A 114 16.50 1.66 -11.71
CA ARG A 114 16.98 0.56 -12.58
C ARG A 114 17.57 -0.55 -11.73
N PHE A 115 17.32 -1.78 -12.13
CA PHE A 115 17.96 -2.94 -11.53
C PHE A 115 19.49 -2.83 -11.67
N LEU A 116 20.21 -3.10 -10.58
CA LEU A 116 21.65 -3.11 -10.56
C LEU A 116 22.17 -4.56 -10.44
N GLU A 117 21.94 -5.20 -9.31
CA GLU A 117 22.45 -6.54 -8.99
C GLU A 117 21.67 -7.18 -7.83
N PHE A 118 22.02 -8.42 -7.52
CA PHE A 118 21.58 -9.07 -6.29
C PHE A 118 22.60 -8.84 -5.18
N GLN A 119 22.16 -8.39 -4.01
CA GLN A 119 22.97 -8.19 -2.82
C GLN A 119 22.42 -9.00 -1.64
N PRO A 120 23.23 -9.28 -0.60
CA PRO A 120 22.75 -9.92 0.61
C PRO A 120 21.52 -9.22 1.18
N PHE A 121 20.57 -10.00 1.68
CA PHE A 121 19.31 -9.50 2.23
C PHE A 121 19.54 -8.52 3.39
N LYS A 122 19.06 -7.29 3.26
CA LYS A 122 19.30 -6.18 4.22
C LYS A 122 18.36 -6.20 5.45
N GLY A 123 17.77 -7.35 5.76
CA GLY A 123 16.82 -7.49 6.88
C GLY A 123 15.43 -6.97 6.56
N GLU A 124 14.53 -7.02 7.54
CA GLU A 124 13.14 -6.62 7.32
C GLU A 124 13.00 -5.10 7.12
N ILE A 125 12.18 -4.71 6.15
CA ILE A 125 11.68 -3.34 6.03
C ILE A 125 10.41 -3.27 6.86
N ALA A 126 10.29 -2.27 7.73
CA ALA A 126 9.04 -2.03 8.44
C ALA A 126 7.89 -1.95 7.42
N GLY A 127 6.96 -2.89 7.50
CA GLY A 127 5.80 -2.97 6.64
C GLY A 127 4.87 -1.77 6.84
N ARG A 128 3.67 -1.82 6.24
CA ARG A 128 2.63 -0.82 6.53
C ARG A 128 2.43 -0.75 8.04
N ILE A 129 2.46 0.47 8.58
CA ILE A 129 2.12 0.71 9.99
C ILE A 129 0.65 0.35 10.21
N ASN A 130 -0.20 0.61 9.23
CA ASN A 130 -1.64 0.41 9.26
C ASN A 130 -2.04 -0.91 8.60
N GLY A 131 -2.98 -1.62 9.23
CA GLY A 131 -3.62 -2.80 8.68
C GLY A 131 -4.72 -2.47 7.67
N SER A 132 -5.44 -3.50 7.23
CA SER A 132 -6.60 -3.38 6.34
C SER A 132 -7.91 -3.60 7.11
N LEU A 133 -8.98 -2.96 6.64
CA LEU A 133 -10.35 -3.29 6.97
C LEU A 133 -10.85 -4.29 5.91
N ILE A 134 -11.25 -5.48 6.34
CA ILE A 134 -11.65 -6.59 5.46
C ILE A 134 -13.13 -6.90 5.69
N SER A 135 -13.90 -7.03 4.61
CA SER A 135 -15.32 -7.37 4.71
C SER A 135 -15.53 -8.79 5.23
N MET A 136 -16.39 -8.92 6.25
CA MET A 136 -16.75 -10.20 6.86
C MET A 136 -17.68 -11.03 5.96
N GLU A 137 -18.57 -10.38 5.23
CA GLU A 137 -19.59 -11.04 4.45
C GLU A 137 -19.93 -10.29 3.17
N GLN A 138 -20.56 -10.98 2.23
CA GLN A 138 -21.09 -10.40 1.01
C GLN A 138 -22.38 -9.61 1.30
N GLY A 139 -22.59 -8.51 0.60
CA GLY A 139 -23.80 -7.70 0.69
C GLY A 139 -23.56 -6.27 0.25
N THR A 140 -24.50 -5.39 0.56
CA THR A 140 -24.42 -3.96 0.22
C THR A 140 -23.95 -3.16 1.43
N ALA A 141 -23.00 -2.25 1.23
CA ALA A 141 -22.44 -1.39 2.29
C ALA A 141 -23.50 -0.40 2.80
N ILE A 142 -23.73 -0.37 4.12
CA ILE A 142 -24.75 0.43 4.77
C ILE A 142 -24.14 1.66 5.44
N PRO A 143 -24.73 2.88 5.26
CA PRO A 143 -24.21 4.13 5.83
C PRO A 143 -23.93 4.04 7.33
N TYR A 144 -24.84 3.47 8.09
CA TYR A 144 -24.69 3.30 9.55
C TYR A 144 -23.49 2.47 9.97
N SER A 145 -23.19 1.41 9.22
CA SER A 145 -22.02 0.55 9.53
C SER A 145 -20.72 1.23 9.13
N LEU A 146 -20.69 1.97 8.03
CA LEU A 146 -19.54 2.75 7.60
C LEU A 146 -19.24 3.90 8.57
N ASP A 147 -20.27 4.59 9.05
CA ASP A 147 -20.12 5.66 10.06
C ASP A 147 -19.41 5.15 11.33
N LYS A 148 -19.77 3.98 11.81
CA LYS A 148 -19.11 3.34 12.97
C LYS A 148 -17.65 2.94 12.76
N LEU A 149 -17.22 2.84 11.51
CA LEU A 149 -15.84 2.47 11.17
C LEU A 149 -14.93 3.69 11.01
N GLN A 150 -15.45 4.93 11.02
CA GLN A 150 -14.65 6.15 10.88
C GLN A 150 -13.57 6.26 11.96
N ASP A 151 -13.87 5.86 13.19
CA ASP A 151 -12.90 5.85 14.30
C ASP A 151 -11.83 4.74 14.17
N ARG A 152 -12.08 3.73 13.34
CA ARG A 152 -11.19 2.59 13.15
C ARG A 152 -10.26 2.72 11.97
N GLY A 153 -10.58 3.61 11.02
CA GLY A 153 -9.77 3.78 9.83
C GLY A 153 -10.51 4.50 8.72
N ARG A 154 -9.92 4.47 7.54
CA ARG A 154 -10.45 5.10 6.34
C ARG A 154 -11.06 4.05 5.41
N CYS A 155 -12.35 4.17 5.13
CA CYS A 155 -13.02 3.33 4.14
C CYS A 155 -12.74 3.79 2.71
N PHE A 156 -12.63 2.83 1.79
CA PHE A 156 -12.44 3.05 0.35
C PHE A 156 -13.73 2.89 -0.44
N ILE A 157 -14.77 2.32 0.20
CA ILE A 157 -16.08 2.06 -0.36
C ILE A 157 -17.09 3.11 0.07
N PHE A 158 -18.15 3.26 -0.73
CA PHE A 158 -19.25 4.18 -0.45
C PHE A 158 -20.52 3.44 -0.02
N PRO A 159 -21.46 4.14 0.66
CA PRO A 159 -22.76 3.57 0.95
C PRO A 159 -23.48 3.12 -0.33
N GLY A 160 -24.07 1.93 -0.32
CA GLY A 160 -24.78 1.36 -1.45
C GLY A 160 -23.92 0.53 -2.41
N GLU A 161 -22.61 0.47 -2.22
CA GLU A 161 -21.74 -0.42 -3.00
C GLU A 161 -21.91 -1.89 -2.59
N ASP A 162 -21.92 -2.76 -3.59
CA ASP A 162 -21.89 -4.20 -3.37
C ASP A 162 -20.48 -4.67 -3.08
N ILE A 163 -20.33 -5.45 -2.02
CA ILE A 163 -19.07 -5.96 -1.52
C ILE A 163 -19.12 -7.48 -1.40
N TYR A 164 -17.96 -8.11 -1.46
CA TYR A 164 -17.81 -9.56 -1.28
C TYR A 164 -16.99 -9.89 -0.03
N THR A 165 -17.16 -11.11 0.47
CA THR A 165 -16.44 -11.63 1.62
C THR A 165 -14.92 -11.64 1.37
N GLY A 166 -14.14 -11.03 2.28
CA GLY A 166 -12.69 -10.92 2.15
C GLY A 166 -12.22 -9.72 1.32
N GLN A 167 -13.11 -8.90 0.80
CA GLN A 167 -12.75 -7.67 0.12
C GLN A 167 -12.07 -6.69 1.07
N VAL A 168 -10.95 -6.07 0.64
CA VAL A 168 -10.33 -4.95 1.35
C VAL A 168 -11.16 -3.70 1.11
N ILE A 169 -11.83 -3.23 2.13
CA ILE A 169 -12.79 -2.12 2.09
C ILE A 169 -12.28 -0.83 2.72
N GLY A 170 -11.09 -0.88 3.32
CA GLY A 170 -10.49 0.30 3.96
C GLY A 170 -9.10 0.03 4.53
N GLU A 171 -8.50 1.09 5.06
CA GLU A 171 -7.26 1.09 5.82
C GLU A 171 -7.58 1.20 7.32
N ASN A 172 -7.03 0.31 8.13
CA ASN A 172 -7.13 0.39 9.58
C ASN A 172 -6.19 1.47 10.12
N SER A 173 -6.61 2.27 11.09
CA SER A 173 -5.75 3.26 11.76
C SER A 173 -4.67 2.63 12.67
N ARG A 174 -4.77 1.34 12.96
CA ARG A 174 -3.82 0.57 13.78
C ARG A 174 -3.09 -0.48 12.94
N SER A 175 -2.00 -0.98 13.46
CA SER A 175 -1.31 -2.14 12.87
C SER A 175 -2.18 -3.39 12.95
N GLY A 176 -2.14 -4.19 11.88
CA GLY A 176 -2.90 -5.45 11.79
C GLY A 176 -4.24 -5.29 11.06
N ASP A 177 -4.56 -6.34 10.30
CA ASP A 177 -5.82 -6.41 9.55
C ASP A 177 -6.97 -6.79 10.50
N ILE A 178 -8.12 -6.16 10.30
CA ILE A 178 -9.35 -6.51 11.05
C ILE A 178 -10.50 -6.81 10.10
N VAL A 179 -11.26 -7.83 10.45
CA VAL A 179 -12.47 -8.21 9.75
C VAL A 179 -13.65 -7.44 10.35
N VAL A 180 -14.40 -6.74 9.50
CA VAL A 180 -15.51 -5.87 9.89
C VAL A 180 -16.75 -6.15 9.09
N ASN A 181 -17.92 -5.97 9.71
CA ASN A 181 -19.19 -6.11 9.04
C ASN A 181 -19.78 -4.75 8.68
N VAL A 182 -19.92 -4.46 7.38
CA VAL A 182 -20.46 -3.20 6.86
C VAL A 182 -21.86 -3.33 6.27
N THR A 183 -22.48 -4.51 6.37
CA THR A 183 -23.84 -4.79 5.88
C THR A 183 -24.87 -4.73 7.01
N LYS A 184 -24.47 -4.57 8.28
CA LYS A 184 -25.39 -4.52 9.42
C LYS A 184 -26.20 -3.24 9.48
N THR A 185 -27.51 -3.40 9.50
CA THR A 185 -28.46 -2.32 9.79
C THR A 185 -28.46 -1.96 11.28
N LYS A 186 -28.87 -0.74 11.59
CA LYS A 186 -29.15 -0.34 12.98
C LYS A 186 -30.31 -1.19 13.51
N LYS A 187 -30.11 -1.92 14.61
CA LYS A 187 -31.24 -2.53 15.31
C LYS A 187 -32.13 -1.41 15.85
N LEU A 188 -33.35 -1.31 15.35
CA LEU A 188 -34.35 -0.41 15.91
C LEU A 188 -34.73 -0.96 17.28
N THR A 189 -34.21 -0.36 18.33
CA THR A 189 -34.75 -0.55 19.69
C THR A 189 -35.94 0.38 19.82
N ASN A 190 -37.13 -0.17 19.90
CA ASN A 190 -38.31 0.58 20.34
C ASN A 190 -38.11 1.01 21.79
N VAL A 191 -37.57 2.20 21.99
CA VAL A 191 -37.71 2.89 23.27
C VAL A 191 -39.11 3.44 23.26
N ARG A 192 -40.09 2.70 23.84
CA ARG A 192 -41.35 3.31 24.26
C ARG A 192 -40.97 4.32 25.33
N ALA A 193 -41.12 5.60 25.02
CA ALA A 193 -41.20 6.61 26.05
C ALA A 193 -42.35 6.18 26.97
N ALA A 194 -42.01 5.83 28.21
CA ALA A 194 -43.02 5.69 29.24
C ALA A 194 -43.69 7.04 29.34
N GLY A 195 -44.95 7.13 28.89
CA GLY A 195 -45.76 8.32 29.13
C GLY A 195 -45.86 8.48 30.66
N SER A 196 -45.45 9.64 31.15
CA SER A 196 -45.82 10.09 32.49
C SER A 196 -47.29 10.54 32.44
N ASP A 197 -48.12 9.87 33.20
CA ASP A 197 -49.35 10.44 33.66
C ASP A 197 -49.11 11.70 34.51
#